data_fbb61b0d4496fd34316d9dc3dfb5220e
#
_entry.id   fbb61b0d4496fd34316d9dc3dfb5220e
#
_cell.length_a   1.000
_cell.length_b   1.000
_cell.length_c   1.000
_cell.angle_alpha   90.00
_cell.angle_beta   90.00
_cell.angle_gamma   90.00
#
_symmetry.space_group_name_H-M   'P 1'
#
loop_
_entity.id
_entity.type
_entity.pdbx_description
1 polymer ?
#
loop_
_entity_poly.entity_id
_entity_poly.type
_entity_poly.pdbx_seq_one_letter_code
_entity_poly.pdbx_strand_id
1 'polypeptide(L)'
;MLKGKVVLLGVTGGIAAYKAASLCSALVKTNATVEVVMTKNATEFIAPLTFEQLTGNKCLVDTFDRNFVHQVEHISLARRTDLVMIAPATANVCAKLAHGLADDMLTTTVLACKCPKLIAPAMNTGMWENPVTQDNLQTLRHYGWEVIAPDSGRLACGDVGAGKLPEPELLLEHIIRALAMPKDLAGKQVLVTAGATCEALDPVRFITNHSSGKMGFALAKAAMLRGAEVKVICGSTTVAPPPFVEVIKVQSAAQMFEAVREHSREADFVFKAAAVADYTPAEPAAEKMKKKDGALSIPLKRTEDILAWLGANRRPGQVLCGFSMETENVLENSKEKLKKKGVDMICANDLRQAGAGFGVDTNVITLITAEDVRQLPLMSKEAAANAILDRALILAGK
;
A
#
# COMPACT_ATOMS: atom_id res chain seq x y z
N MET A 1 3.67 8.38 -11.25
CA MET A 1 3.30 6.99 -10.90
C MET A 1 2.57 6.28 -12.04
N LEU A 2 1.54 6.91 -12.65
CA LEU A 2 0.71 6.26 -13.68
C LEU A 2 0.96 6.80 -15.10
N LYS A 3 2.15 7.29 -15.40
CA LYS A 3 2.51 7.80 -16.74
C LYS A 3 2.29 6.73 -17.81
N GLY A 4 1.55 7.08 -18.86
CA GLY A 4 1.23 6.18 -19.98
C GLY A 4 0.09 5.20 -19.70
N LYS A 5 -0.55 5.28 -18.53
CA LYS A 5 -1.75 4.50 -18.19
C LYS A 5 -3.02 5.28 -18.50
N VAL A 6 -4.02 4.59 -18.99
CA VAL A 6 -5.35 5.12 -19.31
C VAL A 6 -6.36 4.59 -18.29
N VAL A 7 -6.97 5.48 -17.54
CA VAL A 7 -8.03 5.18 -16.57
C VAL A 7 -9.38 5.65 -17.10
N LEU A 8 -10.31 4.72 -17.28
CA LEU A 8 -11.70 5.02 -17.57
C LEU A 8 -12.44 5.30 -16.24
N LEU A 9 -12.82 6.54 -16.01
CA LEU A 9 -13.63 6.95 -14.87
C LEU A 9 -15.10 7.00 -15.25
N GLY A 10 -15.89 6.06 -14.76
CA GLY A 10 -17.35 6.03 -14.90
C GLY A 10 -18.01 6.79 -13.76
N VAL A 11 -18.81 7.81 -14.08
CA VAL A 11 -19.53 8.63 -13.09
C VAL A 11 -21.02 8.41 -13.24
N THR A 12 -21.69 8.03 -12.11
CA THR A 12 -23.13 7.73 -12.14
C THR A 12 -23.95 8.71 -11.29
N GLY A 13 -25.27 8.71 -11.49
CA GLY A 13 -26.17 9.73 -10.95
C GLY A 13 -26.44 9.60 -9.45
N GLY A 14 -25.64 10.27 -8.65
CA GLY A 14 -25.81 10.39 -7.21
C GLY A 14 -25.09 11.61 -6.67
N ILE A 15 -25.50 12.09 -5.50
CA ILE A 15 -24.92 13.31 -4.90
C ILE A 15 -23.39 13.23 -4.76
N ALA A 16 -22.83 12.04 -4.54
CA ALA A 16 -21.39 11.84 -4.42
C ALA A 16 -20.61 12.06 -5.73
N ALA A 17 -21.26 12.38 -6.87
CA ALA A 17 -20.62 12.67 -8.15
C ALA A 17 -19.62 13.84 -8.07
N TYR A 18 -19.82 14.79 -7.15
CA TYR A 18 -18.86 15.90 -6.94
C TYR A 18 -17.47 15.40 -6.50
N LYS A 19 -17.39 14.27 -5.76
CA LYS A 19 -16.11 13.65 -5.37
C LYS A 19 -15.35 13.05 -6.55
N ALA A 20 -16.06 12.64 -7.61
CA ALA A 20 -15.43 12.14 -8.82
C ALA A 20 -14.54 13.20 -9.51
N ALA A 21 -14.88 14.48 -9.41
CA ALA A 21 -14.04 15.55 -9.93
C ALA A 21 -12.70 15.64 -9.15
N SER A 22 -12.73 15.48 -7.83
CA SER A 22 -11.52 15.44 -7.00
C SER A 22 -10.65 14.23 -7.34
N LEU A 23 -11.24 13.03 -7.50
CA LEU A 23 -10.54 11.84 -7.95
C LEU A 23 -9.92 12.02 -9.34
N CYS A 24 -10.69 12.59 -10.29
CA CYS A 24 -10.22 12.92 -11.64
C CYS A 24 -8.98 13.82 -11.60
N SER A 25 -9.06 14.93 -10.84
CA SER A 25 -7.92 15.84 -10.65
C SER A 25 -6.71 15.15 -10.03
N ALA A 26 -6.92 14.28 -9.04
CA ALA A 26 -5.85 13.51 -8.41
C ALA A 26 -5.19 12.54 -9.39
N LEU A 27 -5.95 11.84 -10.22
CA LEU A 27 -5.46 10.95 -11.28
C LEU A 27 -4.60 11.69 -12.30
N VAL A 28 -5.06 12.83 -12.80
CA VAL A 28 -4.30 13.67 -13.75
C VAL A 28 -2.94 14.07 -13.15
N LYS A 29 -2.88 14.42 -11.86
CA LYS A 29 -1.62 14.73 -11.17
C LYS A 29 -0.64 13.53 -11.08
N THR A 30 -1.11 12.29 -11.21
CA THR A 30 -0.23 11.11 -11.32
C THR A 30 0.33 10.90 -12.72
N ASN A 31 0.01 11.77 -13.69
CA ASN A 31 0.29 11.66 -15.12
C ASN A 31 -0.45 10.48 -15.80
N ALA A 32 -1.60 10.07 -15.29
CA ALA A 32 -2.51 9.18 -16.00
C ALA A 32 -3.29 9.95 -17.07
N THR A 33 -3.62 9.29 -18.18
CA THR A 33 -4.67 9.75 -19.09
C THR A 33 -6.01 9.34 -18.50
N VAL A 34 -6.89 10.30 -18.25
CA VAL A 34 -8.22 10.02 -17.68
C VAL A 34 -9.28 10.24 -18.74
N GLU A 35 -10.02 9.18 -19.04
CA GLU A 35 -11.20 9.20 -19.92
C GLU A 35 -12.45 9.14 -19.04
N VAL A 36 -13.36 10.08 -19.21
CA VAL A 36 -14.56 10.14 -18.37
C VAL A 36 -15.80 9.80 -19.16
N VAL A 37 -16.58 8.86 -18.63
CA VAL A 37 -17.89 8.49 -19.17
C VAL A 37 -18.94 8.68 -18.08
N MET A 38 -19.98 9.44 -18.37
CA MET A 38 -21.05 9.74 -17.43
C MET A 38 -22.34 9.07 -17.87
N THR A 39 -23.12 8.58 -16.90
CA THR A 39 -24.52 8.29 -17.18
C THR A 39 -25.33 9.60 -17.36
N LYS A 40 -26.42 9.54 -18.10
CA LYS A 40 -27.31 10.72 -18.25
C LYS A 40 -27.74 11.30 -16.89
N ASN A 41 -28.05 10.44 -15.92
CA ASN A 41 -28.44 10.92 -14.58
C ASN A 41 -27.26 11.57 -13.82
N ALA A 42 -26.02 11.29 -14.16
CA ALA A 42 -24.87 11.94 -13.52
C ALA A 42 -24.76 13.42 -13.91
N THR A 43 -25.22 13.79 -15.12
CA THR A 43 -25.16 15.16 -15.62
C THR A 43 -26.09 16.11 -14.85
N GLU A 44 -27.08 15.57 -14.13
CA GLU A 44 -27.94 16.35 -13.23
C GLU A 44 -27.23 16.81 -11.93
N PHE A 45 -26.12 16.13 -11.58
CA PHE A 45 -25.34 16.42 -10.35
C PHE A 45 -24.06 17.18 -10.63
N ILE A 46 -23.44 16.98 -11.79
CA ILE A 46 -22.19 17.62 -12.19
C ILE A 46 -22.13 17.73 -13.71
N ALA A 47 -21.71 18.87 -14.22
CA ALA A 47 -21.64 19.09 -15.67
C ALA A 47 -20.46 18.32 -16.30
N PRO A 48 -20.64 17.74 -17.51
CA PRO A 48 -19.54 17.12 -18.28
C PRO A 48 -18.35 18.04 -18.47
N LEU A 49 -18.59 19.34 -18.70
CA LEU A 49 -17.57 20.37 -18.84
C LEU A 49 -16.55 20.41 -17.69
N THR A 50 -16.97 20.07 -16.47
CA THR A 50 -16.06 19.99 -15.32
C THR A 50 -14.93 18.97 -15.56
N PHE A 51 -15.27 17.80 -16.08
CA PHE A 51 -14.30 16.75 -16.37
C PHE A 51 -13.46 17.07 -17.62
N GLU A 52 -14.05 17.69 -18.64
CA GLU A 52 -13.33 18.14 -19.83
C GLU A 52 -12.24 19.16 -19.49
N GLN A 53 -12.53 20.10 -18.60
CA GLN A 53 -11.54 21.08 -18.14
C GLN A 53 -10.43 20.45 -17.27
N LEU A 54 -10.74 19.39 -16.54
CA LEU A 54 -9.75 18.68 -15.71
C LEU A 54 -8.83 17.78 -16.52
N THR A 55 -9.35 17.12 -17.56
CA THR A 55 -8.64 16.08 -18.32
C THR A 55 -8.06 16.56 -19.64
N GLY A 56 -8.65 17.61 -20.22
CA GLY A 56 -8.41 18.00 -21.62
C GLY A 56 -9.06 17.05 -22.64
N ASN A 57 -9.81 16.05 -22.20
CA ASN A 57 -10.49 15.08 -23.04
C ASN A 57 -12.01 15.33 -23.02
N LYS A 58 -12.71 14.93 -24.10
CA LYS A 58 -14.16 14.99 -24.16
C LYS A 58 -14.77 14.04 -23.11
N CYS A 59 -15.76 14.52 -22.37
CA CYS A 59 -16.56 13.71 -21.47
C CYS A 59 -17.70 13.04 -22.24
N LEU A 60 -17.76 11.72 -22.25
CA LEU A 60 -18.74 10.96 -23.03
C LEU A 60 -20.01 10.70 -22.21
N VAL A 61 -21.18 10.99 -22.80
CA VAL A 61 -22.48 10.78 -22.15
C VAL A 61 -23.40 9.95 -23.04
N ASP A 62 -23.48 10.26 -24.32
CA ASP A 62 -24.39 9.65 -25.28
C ASP A 62 -23.66 8.65 -26.20
N THR A 63 -24.24 7.48 -26.36
CA THR A 63 -23.74 6.44 -27.26
C THR A 63 -23.84 6.85 -28.74
N PHE A 64 -24.79 7.73 -29.07
CA PHE A 64 -25.12 8.15 -30.45
C PHE A 64 -24.76 9.61 -30.73
N ASP A 65 -23.80 10.19 -30.00
CA ASP A 65 -23.28 11.52 -30.30
C ASP A 65 -22.67 11.51 -31.71
N ARG A 66 -23.18 12.39 -32.58
CA ARG A 66 -22.78 12.49 -34.00
C ARG A 66 -21.47 13.28 -34.21
N ASN A 67 -20.93 13.89 -33.14
CA ASN A 67 -19.71 14.71 -33.21
C ASN A 67 -18.46 13.87 -32.92
N PHE A 68 -18.32 12.66 -33.50
CA PHE A 68 -17.18 11.81 -33.31
C PHE A 68 -16.46 11.48 -34.64
N VAL A 69 -15.17 11.15 -34.57
CA VAL A 69 -14.34 10.81 -35.71
C VAL A 69 -14.43 9.32 -36.02
N HIS A 70 -15.18 8.94 -37.04
CA HIS A 70 -15.21 7.66 -37.82
C HIS A 70 -14.84 6.31 -37.14
N GLN A 71 -14.83 6.18 -35.83
CA GLN A 71 -14.63 4.91 -35.10
C GLN A 71 -15.74 4.68 -34.08
N VAL A 72 -16.10 3.43 -33.86
CA VAL A 72 -17.05 3.05 -32.81
C VAL A 72 -16.43 3.40 -31.47
N GLU A 73 -16.84 4.52 -30.89
CA GLU A 73 -16.12 5.21 -29.79
C GLU A 73 -15.98 4.33 -28.55
N HIS A 74 -17.03 3.61 -28.13
CA HIS A 74 -16.98 2.70 -26.98
C HIS A 74 -15.98 1.55 -27.17
N ILE A 75 -15.80 1.04 -28.41
CA ILE A 75 -14.81 -0.01 -28.69
C ILE A 75 -13.38 0.55 -28.67
N SER A 76 -13.19 1.75 -29.26
CA SER A 76 -11.89 2.43 -29.25
C SER A 76 -11.45 2.73 -27.83
N LEU A 77 -12.37 3.25 -27.00
CA LEU A 77 -12.15 3.54 -25.60
C LEU A 77 -11.84 2.26 -24.79
N ALA A 78 -12.63 1.21 -24.97
CA ALA A 78 -12.42 -0.07 -24.29
C ALA A 78 -11.04 -0.70 -24.59
N ARG A 79 -10.53 -0.54 -25.83
CA ARG A 79 -9.23 -1.10 -26.25
C ARG A 79 -8.03 -0.38 -25.63
N ARG A 80 -8.12 0.95 -25.40
CA ARG A 80 -7.02 1.76 -24.86
C ARG A 80 -7.03 1.86 -23.33
N THR A 81 -8.13 1.43 -22.68
CA THR A 81 -8.29 1.50 -21.22
C THR A 81 -7.45 0.44 -20.51
N ASP A 82 -6.61 0.87 -19.57
CA ASP A 82 -5.82 -0.02 -18.69
C ASP A 82 -6.59 -0.40 -17.43
N LEU A 83 -7.56 0.43 -16.98
CA LEU A 83 -8.37 0.18 -15.80
C LEU A 83 -9.69 0.94 -15.87
N VAL A 84 -10.76 0.27 -15.46
CA VAL A 84 -12.09 0.90 -15.25
C VAL A 84 -12.28 1.20 -13.76
N MET A 85 -12.69 2.42 -13.43
CA MET A 85 -13.12 2.84 -12.10
C MET A 85 -14.51 3.44 -12.17
N ILE A 86 -15.51 2.83 -11.54
CA ILE A 86 -16.87 3.38 -11.44
C ILE A 86 -17.02 4.04 -10.05
N ALA A 87 -17.04 5.36 -10.01
CA ALA A 87 -17.14 6.15 -8.78
C ALA A 87 -17.81 7.50 -8.99
N PRO A 88 -18.96 7.79 -8.31
CA PRO A 88 -19.75 6.84 -7.52
C PRO A 88 -20.48 5.82 -8.39
N ALA A 89 -20.78 4.64 -7.84
CA ALA A 89 -21.64 3.65 -8.48
C ALA A 89 -22.99 3.57 -7.77
N THR A 90 -24.08 3.90 -8.48
CA THR A 90 -25.45 3.72 -7.97
C THR A 90 -25.85 2.24 -7.97
N ALA A 91 -26.83 1.85 -7.13
CA ALA A 91 -27.40 0.50 -7.13
C ALA A 91 -27.87 0.06 -8.53
N ASN A 92 -28.48 0.97 -9.28
CA ASN A 92 -28.92 0.71 -10.66
C ASN A 92 -27.75 0.32 -11.57
N VAL A 93 -26.64 1.06 -11.53
CA VAL A 93 -25.47 0.74 -12.38
C VAL A 93 -24.78 -0.55 -11.88
N CYS A 94 -24.70 -0.80 -10.57
CA CYS A 94 -24.23 -2.07 -10.04
C CYS A 94 -25.05 -3.25 -10.61
N ALA A 95 -26.37 -3.14 -10.59
CA ALA A 95 -27.27 -4.16 -11.15
C ALA A 95 -27.07 -4.37 -12.65
N LYS A 96 -27.00 -3.27 -13.44
CA LYS A 96 -26.76 -3.34 -14.88
C LYS A 96 -25.47 -4.06 -15.22
N LEU A 97 -24.36 -3.69 -14.55
CA LEU A 97 -23.04 -4.28 -14.77
C LEU A 97 -23.00 -5.74 -14.33
N ALA A 98 -23.68 -6.12 -13.24
CA ALA A 98 -23.76 -7.50 -12.76
C ALA A 98 -24.48 -8.43 -13.76
N HIS A 99 -25.47 -7.89 -14.48
CA HIS A 99 -26.30 -8.66 -15.44
C HIS A 99 -25.95 -8.39 -16.91
N GLY A 100 -24.91 -7.63 -17.21
CA GLY A 100 -24.45 -7.36 -18.58
C GLY A 100 -25.43 -6.48 -19.40
N LEU A 101 -26.24 -5.65 -18.74
CA LEU A 101 -27.10 -4.68 -19.40
C LEU A 101 -26.26 -3.51 -19.92
N ALA A 102 -26.31 -3.30 -21.24
CA ALA A 102 -25.48 -2.32 -21.96
C ALA A 102 -26.38 -1.36 -22.77
N ASP A 103 -27.19 -0.57 -22.06
CA ASP A 103 -28.21 0.31 -22.62
C ASP A 103 -27.81 1.80 -22.63
N ASP A 104 -26.59 2.12 -22.18
CA ASP A 104 -25.99 3.46 -22.20
C ASP A 104 -24.50 3.41 -22.56
N MET A 105 -23.87 4.57 -22.80
CA MET A 105 -22.46 4.69 -23.20
C MET A 105 -21.52 4.05 -22.17
N LEU A 106 -21.79 4.25 -20.87
CA LEU A 106 -20.94 3.71 -19.79
C LEU A 106 -20.97 2.20 -19.76
N THR A 107 -22.16 1.63 -19.65
CA THR A 107 -22.32 0.16 -19.51
C THR A 107 -21.90 -0.59 -20.78
N THR A 108 -22.12 -0.01 -21.97
CA THR A 108 -21.64 -0.56 -23.25
C THR A 108 -20.11 -0.59 -23.31
N THR A 109 -19.45 0.52 -22.95
CA THR A 109 -17.98 0.61 -22.94
C THR A 109 -17.38 -0.38 -21.94
N VAL A 110 -17.93 -0.42 -20.73
CA VAL A 110 -17.42 -1.29 -19.65
C VAL A 110 -17.55 -2.76 -19.99
N LEU A 111 -18.65 -3.15 -20.65
CA LEU A 111 -18.86 -4.54 -21.10
C LEU A 111 -17.80 -4.98 -22.13
N ALA A 112 -17.32 -4.04 -22.96
CA ALA A 112 -16.26 -4.29 -23.95
C ALA A 112 -14.84 -4.28 -23.35
N CYS A 113 -14.63 -3.73 -22.15
CA CYS A 113 -13.31 -3.64 -21.50
C CYS A 113 -12.82 -5.00 -20.99
N LYS A 114 -11.55 -5.34 -21.26
CA LYS A 114 -10.86 -6.54 -20.76
C LYS A 114 -9.92 -6.29 -19.60
N CYS A 115 -9.69 -5.02 -19.25
CA CYS A 115 -8.80 -4.61 -18.18
C CYS A 115 -9.43 -4.83 -16.78
N PRO A 116 -8.64 -4.69 -15.69
CA PRO A 116 -9.14 -4.69 -14.33
C PRO A 116 -10.27 -3.66 -14.12
N LYS A 117 -11.24 -4.02 -13.29
CA LYS A 117 -12.43 -3.21 -13.04
C LYS A 117 -12.65 -3.02 -11.55
N LEU A 118 -12.76 -1.76 -11.14
CA LEU A 118 -13.03 -1.33 -9.77
C LEU A 118 -14.38 -0.62 -9.73
N ILE A 119 -15.13 -0.85 -8.66
CA ILE A 119 -16.42 -0.21 -8.45
C ILE A 119 -16.55 0.27 -7.01
N ALA A 120 -16.93 1.53 -6.83
CA ALA A 120 -17.16 2.16 -5.53
C ALA A 120 -18.64 2.52 -5.37
N PRO A 121 -19.47 1.62 -4.80
CA PRO A 121 -20.87 1.88 -4.55
C PRO A 121 -21.09 3.07 -3.61
N ALA A 122 -22.09 3.90 -3.92
CA ALA A 122 -22.55 4.97 -3.06
C ALA A 122 -24.06 5.13 -3.17
N MET A 123 -24.76 4.94 -2.05
CA MET A 123 -26.21 4.93 -1.98
C MET A 123 -26.72 5.11 -0.54
N ASN A 124 -28.02 5.26 -0.35
CA ASN A 124 -28.64 5.21 0.98
C ASN A 124 -28.36 3.86 1.67
N THR A 125 -28.29 3.85 3.01
CA THR A 125 -28.01 2.65 3.81
C THR A 125 -28.99 1.52 3.53
N GLY A 126 -30.30 1.80 3.45
CA GLY A 126 -31.31 0.78 3.14
C GLY A 126 -31.15 0.18 1.74
N MET A 127 -30.66 0.95 0.76
CA MET A 127 -30.31 0.43 -0.57
C MET A 127 -29.03 -0.41 -0.53
N TRP A 128 -28.06 -0.01 0.26
CA TRP A 128 -26.82 -0.74 0.45
C TRP A 128 -27.06 -2.10 1.11
N GLU A 129 -27.85 -2.13 2.18
CA GLU A 129 -28.16 -3.35 2.94
C GLU A 129 -29.19 -4.26 2.23
N ASN A 130 -29.81 -3.79 1.16
CA ASN A 130 -30.80 -4.57 0.41
C ASN A 130 -30.15 -5.83 -0.15
N PRO A 131 -30.75 -7.04 0.10
CA PRO A 131 -30.20 -8.31 -0.38
C PRO A 131 -29.93 -8.32 -1.88
N VAL A 132 -30.81 -7.74 -2.70
CA VAL A 132 -30.63 -7.66 -4.17
C VAL A 132 -29.38 -6.86 -4.54
N THR A 133 -29.10 -5.78 -3.82
CA THR A 133 -27.86 -5.00 -4.02
C THR A 133 -26.64 -5.83 -3.64
N GLN A 134 -26.67 -6.52 -2.51
CA GLN A 134 -25.54 -7.36 -2.07
C GLN A 134 -25.30 -8.52 -3.02
N ASP A 135 -26.36 -9.17 -3.55
CA ASP A 135 -26.25 -10.22 -4.56
C ASP A 135 -25.62 -9.72 -5.86
N ASN A 136 -26.00 -8.52 -6.33
CA ASN A 136 -25.39 -7.89 -7.50
C ASN A 136 -23.90 -7.60 -7.27
N LEU A 137 -23.52 -7.11 -6.10
CA LEU A 137 -22.12 -6.88 -5.76
C LEU A 137 -21.32 -8.17 -5.64
N GLN A 138 -21.93 -9.22 -5.11
CA GLN A 138 -21.32 -10.56 -5.08
C GLN A 138 -21.10 -11.11 -6.50
N THR A 139 -22.07 -10.93 -7.38
CA THR A 139 -21.97 -11.29 -8.80
C THR A 139 -20.82 -10.55 -9.49
N LEU A 140 -20.66 -9.23 -9.22
CA LEU A 140 -19.53 -8.48 -9.73
C LEU A 140 -18.18 -9.02 -9.21
N ARG A 141 -18.09 -9.36 -7.93
CA ARG A 141 -16.87 -9.99 -7.35
C ARG A 141 -16.58 -11.34 -8.03
N HIS A 142 -17.61 -12.16 -8.27
CA HIS A 142 -17.46 -13.43 -8.99
C HIS A 142 -16.84 -13.23 -10.38
N TYR A 143 -17.20 -12.14 -11.08
CA TYR A 143 -16.61 -11.77 -12.38
C TYR A 143 -15.29 -10.98 -12.28
N GLY A 144 -14.64 -10.98 -11.12
CA GLY A 144 -13.30 -10.41 -10.94
C GLY A 144 -13.28 -8.88 -10.74
N TRP A 145 -14.43 -8.27 -10.40
CA TRP A 145 -14.44 -6.86 -10.02
C TRP A 145 -13.94 -6.67 -8.59
N GLU A 146 -13.13 -5.66 -8.39
CA GLU A 146 -12.86 -5.17 -7.05
C GLU A 146 -13.98 -4.23 -6.60
N VAL A 147 -14.76 -4.66 -5.60
CA VAL A 147 -15.82 -3.86 -5.00
C VAL A 147 -15.27 -3.15 -3.78
N ILE A 148 -15.10 -1.84 -3.87
CA ILE A 148 -14.62 -0.98 -2.79
C ILE A 148 -15.80 -0.70 -1.87
N ALA A 149 -15.72 -1.16 -0.62
CA ALA A 149 -16.79 -0.96 0.34
C ALA A 149 -17.03 0.54 0.62
N PRO A 150 -18.29 0.98 0.75
CA PRO A 150 -18.59 2.35 1.13
C PRO A 150 -18.18 2.60 2.58
N ASP A 151 -17.84 3.85 2.87
CA ASP A 151 -17.63 4.33 4.23
C ASP A 151 -18.96 4.39 5.01
N SER A 152 -18.84 4.34 6.34
CA SER A 152 -19.93 4.58 7.27
C SER A 152 -19.91 6.03 7.75
N GLY A 153 -21.10 6.61 7.97
CA GLY A 153 -21.23 7.97 8.48
C GLY A 153 -22.58 8.59 8.18
N ARG A 154 -22.70 9.90 8.39
CA ARG A 154 -23.92 10.64 8.04
C ARG A 154 -24.03 10.79 6.53
N LEU A 155 -25.15 10.37 5.97
CA LEU A 155 -25.49 10.46 4.56
C LEU A 155 -26.24 11.76 4.25
N ALA A 156 -26.33 12.10 2.98
CA ALA A 156 -27.03 13.32 2.51
C ALA A 156 -28.53 13.32 2.86
N CYS A 157 -29.15 12.16 2.99
CA CYS A 157 -30.54 12.01 3.45
C CYS A 157 -30.73 12.19 4.96
N GLY A 158 -29.65 12.34 5.73
CA GLY A 158 -29.69 12.47 7.18
C GLY A 158 -29.46 11.18 7.95
N ASP A 159 -29.58 10.01 7.30
CA ASP A 159 -29.32 8.70 7.90
C ASP A 159 -27.86 8.54 8.29
N VAL A 160 -27.61 7.65 9.25
CA VAL A 160 -26.26 7.27 9.70
C VAL A 160 -26.09 5.78 9.44
N GLY A 161 -25.09 5.43 8.64
CA GLY A 161 -24.80 4.03 8.28
C GLY A 161 -23.81 3.91 7.15
N ALA A 162 -23.65 2.71 6.59
CA ALA A 162 -22.85 2.44 5.43
C ALA A 162 -23.55 2.94 4.14
N GLY A 163 -22.76 3.43 3.18
CA GLY A 163 -23.30 3.92 1.89
C GLY A 163 -22.61 5.17 1.36
N LYS A 164 -21.70 5.77 2.14
CA LYS A 164 -20.95 6.96 1.75
C LYS A 164 -19.80 6.57 0.82
N LEU A 165 -19.66 7.28 -0.32
CA LEU A 165 -18.48 7.10 -1.17
C LEU A 165 -17.19 7.36 -0.37
N PRO A 166 -16.20 6.46 -0.40
CA PRO A 166 -14.90 6.67 0.21
C PRO A 166 -14.23 7.96 -0.27
N GLU A 167 -13.27 8.46 0.49
CA GLU A 167 -12.57 9.67 0.11
C GLU A 167 -11.75 9.44 -1.18
N PRO A 168 -11.62 10.46 -2.05
CA PRO A 168 -10.94 10.34 -3.34
C PRO A 168 -9.51 9.81 -3.24
N GLU A 169 -8.82 10.10 -2.14
CA GLU A 169 -7.46 9.64 -1.86
C GLU A 169 -7.41 8.11 -1.73
N LEU A 170 -8.38 7.50 -1.03
CA LEU A 170 -8.46 6.05 -0.90
C LEU A 170 -8.79 5.39 -2.25
N LEU A 171 -9.70 5.97 -3.03
CA LEU A 171 -10.03 5.48 -4.37
C LEU A 171 -8.81 5.54 -5.30
N LEU A 172 -8.01 6.60 -5.20
CA LEU A 172 -6.74 6.75 -5.93
C LEU A 172 -5.74 5.64 -5.53
N GLU A 173 -5.61 5.33 -4.24
CA GLU A 173 -4.71 4.26 -3.77
C GLU A 173 -5.13 2.87 -4.31
N HIS A 174 -6.43 2.59 -4.45
CA HIS A 174 -6.92 1.37 -5.12
C HIS A 174 -6.48 1.32 -6.59
N ILE A 175 -6.61 2.43 -7.33
CA ILE A 175 -6.18 2.53 -8.74
C ILE A 175 -4.65 2.37 -8.84
N ILE A 176 -3.88 3.03 -7.99
CA ILE A 176 -2.42 2.91 -7.93
C ILE A 176 -2.03 1.46 -7.63
N ARG A 177 -2.67 0.83 -6.66
CA ARG A 177 -2.44 -0.58 -6.33
C ARG A 177 -2.66 -1.48 -7.54
N ALA A 178 -3.70 -1.24 -8.32
CA ALA A 178 -3.99 -2.06 -9.50
C ALA A 178 -3.00 -1.86 -10.66
N LEU A 179 -2.52 -0.62 -10.91
CA LEU A 179 -1.83 -0.23 -12.15
C LEU A 179 -0.34 0.05 -12.02
N ALA A 180 0.14 0.51 -10.86
CA ALA A 180 1.44 1.19 -10.76
C ALA A 180 2.63 0.27 -11.05
N MET A 181 2.53 -1.01 -10.76
CA MET A 181 3.63 -1.97 -10.86
C MET A 181 3.19 -3.31 -11.46
N PRO A 182 4.09 -4.05 -12.14
CA PRO A 182 3.87 -5.46 -12.48
C PRO A 182 3.59 -6.28 -11.22
N LYS A 183 2.74 -7.32 -11.33
CA LYS A 183 2.33 -8.16 -10.19
C LYS A 183 3.23 -9.40 -10.05
N ASP A 184 4.54 -9.19 -10.07
CA ASP A 184 5.56 -10.24 -10.01
C ASP A 184 5.76 -10.88 -8.62
N LEU A 185 5.12 -10.30 -7.59
CA LEU A 185 4.99 -10.88 -6.25
C LEU A 185 3.57 -11.42 -5.97
N ALA A 186 2.73 -11.58 -7.00
CA ALA A 186 1.38 -12.15 -6.81
C ALA A 186 1.44 -13.55 -6.19
N GLY A 187 0.62 -13.79 -5.16
CA GLY A 187 0.57 -15.04 -4.40
C GLY A 187 1.74 -15.24 -3.44
N LYS A 188 2.60 -14.22 -3.23
CA LYS A 188 3.70 -14.26 -2.25
C LYS A 188 3.31 -13.58 -0.95
N GLN A 189 3.75 -14.18 0.16
CA GLN A 189 3.62 -13.66 1.52
C GLN A 189 4.89 -12.90 1.90
N VAL A 190 4.76 -11.63 2.26
CA VAL A 190 5.88 -10.76 2.65
C VAL A 190 5.71 -10.27 4.07
N LEU A 191 6.69 -10.55 4.92
CA LEU A 191 6.76 -10.04 6.28
C LEU A 191 7.80 -8.93 6.37
N VAL A 192 7.41 -7.77 6.88
CA VAL A 192 8.31 -6.63 7.10
C VAL A 192 8.28 -6.24 8.57
N THR A 193 9.42 -5.99 9.19
CA THR A 193 9.46 -5.29 10.47
C THR A 193 9.79 -3.82 10.25
N ALA A 194 9.09 -2.89 10.92
CA ALA A 194 9.24 -1.45 10.75
C ALA A 194 9.25 -0.69 12.08
N GLY A 195 9.83 0.50 12.10
CA GLY A 195 9.87 1.38 13.27
C GLY A 195 10.96 1.02 14.26
N ALA A 196 10.86 1.59 15.46
CA ALA A 196 11.76 1.31 16.57
C ALA A 196 11.02 0.55 17.69
N THR A 197 11.74 -0.30 18.41
CA THR A 197 11.23 -0.82 19.68
C THR A 197 11.45 0.20 20.79
N CYS A 198 10.57 0.19 21.77
CA CYS A 198 10.60 1.05 22.95
C CYS A 198 10.71 0.16 24.19
N GLU A 199 11.84 0.25 24.87
CA GLU A 199 12.14 -0.56 26.05
C GLU A 199 11.82 0.23 27.31
N ALA A 200 10.75 -0.15 28.00
CA ALA A 200 10.25 0.60 29.14
C ALA A 200 11.27 0.66 30.30
N LEU A 201 11.56 1.85 30.80
CA LEU A 201 12.26 2.10 32.06
C LEU A 201 11.26 2.07 33.22
N ASP A 202 10.13 2.72 33.01
CA ASP A 202 9.00 2.82 33.91
C ASP A 202 7.72 3.07 33.06
N PRO A 203 6.52 3.23 33.62
CA PRO A 203 5.30 3.48 32.86
C PRO A 203 5.30 4.76 32.02
N VAL A 204 6.29 5.66 32.22
CA VAL A 204 6.35 6.98 31.56
C VAL A 204 7.54 7.12 30.61
N ARG A 205 8.66 6.46 30.91
CA ARG A 205 9.93 6.63 30.16
C ARG A 205 10.40 5.32 29.54
N PHE A 206 11.05 5.42 28.39
CA PHE A 206 11.57 4.30 27.65
C PHE A 206 12.89 4.66 26.94
N ILE A 207 13.65 3.64 26.57
CA ILE A 207 14.81 3.72 25.67
C ILE A 207 14.33 3.30 24.29
N THR A 208 14.74 4.02 23.24
CA THR A 208 14.37 3.71 21.86
C THR A 208 15.46 4.14 20.88
N ASN A 209 15.33 3.74 19.63
CA ASN A 209 16.18 4.14 18.51
C ASN A 209 15.54 5.24 17.67
N HIS A 210 16.34 6.01 16.92
CA HIS A 210 15.85 7.09 16.04
C HIS A 210 15.18 6.64 14.75
N SER A 211 14.60 5.44 14.68
CA SER A 211 13.93 4.96 13.47
C SER A 211 12.55 5.59 13.28
N SER A 212 12.30 6.11 12.08
CA SER A 212 10.99 6.66 11.69
C SER A 212 10.01 5.62 11.12
N GLY A 213 10.48 4.42 10.78
CA GLY A 213 9.69 3.39 10.09
C GLY A 213 9.60 3.56 8.57
N LYS A 214 10.04 4.69 8.01
CA LYS A 214 9.88 5.01 6.57
C LYS A 214 10.41 3.93 5.63
N MET A 215 11.58 3.33 5.90
CA MET A 215 12.17 2.32 5.01
C MET A 215 11.37 1.01 5.02
N GLY A 216 10.97 0.55 6.21
CA GLY A 216 10.10 -0.64 6.34
C GLY A 216 8.76 -0.44 5.64
N PHE A 217 8.15 0.74 5.80
CA PHE A 217 6.90 1.04 5.10
C PHE A 217 7.07 1.22 3.58
N ALA A 218 8.21 1.72 3.11
CA ALA A 218 8.51 1.77 1.68
C ALA A 218 8.62 0.35 1.08
N LEU A 219 9.26 -0.59 1.79
CA LEU A 219 9.31 -2.01 1.40
C LEU A 219 7.91 -2.65 1.38
N ALA A 220 7.13 -2.43 2.45
CA ALA A 220 5.77 -2.94 2.54
C ALA A 220 4.89 -2.41 1.40
N LYS A 221 4.95 -1.10 1.12
CA LYS A 221 4.21 -0.47 0.02
C LYS A 221 4.66 -1.02 -1.34
N ALA A 222 5.96 -1.11 -1.58
CA ALA A 222 6.49 -1.63 -2.85
C ALA A 222 6.08 -3.10 -3.07
N ALA A 223 6.16 -3.95 -2.05
CA ALA A 223 5.73 -5.35 -2.14
C ALA A 223 4.23 -5.48 -2.41
N MET A 224 3.40 -4.70 -1.71
CA MET A 224 1.94 -4.64 -1.90
C MET A 224 1.58 -4.18 -3.32
N LEU A 225 2.23 -3.13 -3.84
CA LEU A 225 2.02 -2.65 -5.21
C LEU A 225 2.42 -3.70 -6.26
N ARG A 226 3.37 -4.57 -5.95
CA ARG A 226 3.81 -5.72 -6.79
C ARG A 226 2.94 -6.97 -6.58
N GLY A 227 1.87 -6.88 -5.81
CA GLY A 227 0.84 -7.91 -5.67
C GLY A 227 1.06 -8.91 -4.53
N ALA A 228 2.03 -8.67 -3.63
CA ALA A 228 2.22 -9.49 -2.44
C ALA A 228 1.10 -9.25 -1.40
N GLU A 229 0.83 -10.28 -0.60
CA GLU A 229 0.16 -10.13 0.69
C GLU A 229 1.20 -9.74 1.74
N VAL A 230 0.99 -8.59 2.36
CA VAL A 230 2.02 -7.99 3.22
C VAL A 230 1.54 -7.87 4.65
N LYS A 231 2.33 -8.42 5.58
CA LYS A 231 2.21 -8.20 7.03
C LYS A 231 3.37 -7.33 7.51
N VAL A 232 3.04 -6.33 8.32
CA VAL A 232 4.05 -5.43 8.92
C VAL A 232 3.99 -5.53 10.43
N ILE A 233 5.07 -6.03 11.04
CA ILE A 233 5.25 -5.95 12.50
C ILE A 233 5.84 -4.58 12.80
N CYS A 234 5.05 -3.74 13.45
CA CYS A 234 5.29 -2.31 13.56
C CYS A 234 5.55 -1.89 15.01
N GLY A 235 6.75 -1.42 15.29
CA GLY A 235 7.08 -0.71 16.51
C GLY A 235 6.63 0.76 16.45
N SER A 236 7.31 1.63 17.17
CA SER A 236 7.07 3.08 17.13
C SER A 236 7.50 3.67 15.79
N THR A 237 6.63 4.48 15.18
CA THR A 237 6.88 5.15 13.88
C THR A 237 6.40 6.58 13.90
N THR A 238 7.00 7.44 13.07
CA THR A 238 6.59 8.84 12.89
C THR A 238 5.70 9.07 11.68
N VAL A 239 5.42 8.01 10.91
CA VAL A 239 4.60 8.04 9.70
C VAL A 239 3.53 6.96 9.76
N ALA A 240 2.42 7.17 9.06
CA ALA A 240 1.35 6.18 8.98
C ALA A 240 1.78 4.98 8.11
N PRO A 241 1.29 3.77 8.41
CA PRO A 241 1.49 2.61 7.56
C PRO A 241 0.80 2.80 6.20
N PRO A 242 1.32 2.17 5.12
CA PRO A 242 0.65 2.20 3.83
C PRO A 242 -0.70 1.49 3.91
N PRO A 243 -1.68 1.88 3.07
CA PRO A 243 -2.94 1.16 2.97
C PRO A 243 -2.72 -0.26 2.42
N PHE A 244 -3.72 -1.13 2.61
CA PHE A 244 -3.76 -2.52 2.11
C PHE A 244 -2.65 -3.44 2.63
N VAL A 245 -2.05 -3.13 3.77
CA VAL A 245 -1.15 -4.03 4.49
C VAL A 245 -1.73 -4.35 5.86
N GLU A 246 -1.51 -5.58 6.32
CA GLU A 246 -1.86 -5.97 7.68
C GLU A 246 -0.80 -5.45 8.65
N VAL A 247 -1.22 -4.73 9.69
CA VAL A 247 -0.29 -4.12 10.67
C VAL A 247 -0.47 -4.74 12.04
N ILE A 248 0.59 -5.36 12.54
CA ILE A 248 0.70 -5.95 13.87
C ILE A 248 1.53 -4.99 14.72
N LYS A 249 0.87 -4.26 15.63
CA LYS A 249 1.55 -3.29 16.50
C LYS A 249 2.23 -4.00 17.66
N VAL A 250 3.49 -3.64 17.89
CA VAL A 250 4.31 -4.10 19.01
C VAL A 250 5.02 -2.92 19.65
N GLN A 251 5.45 -3.06 20.89
CA GLN A 251 6.15 -2.01 21.61
C GLN A 251 7.60 -2.36 21.88
N SER A 252 7.88 -3.53 22.45
CA SER A 252 9.22 -3.94 22.86
C SER A 252 9.89 -4.91 21.88
N ALA A 253 11.20 -5.09 22.03
CA ALA A 253 11.97 -6.10 21.30
C ALA A 253 11.41 -7.51 21.53
N ALA A 254 11.02 -7.83 22.77
CA ALA A 254 10.41 -9.11 23.09
C ALA A 254 9.09 -9.35 22.36
N GLN A 255 8.20 -8.35 22.32
CA GLN A 255 6.95 -8.46 21.56
C GLN A 255 7.20 -8.58 20.05
N MET A 256 8.19 -7.84 19.52
CA MET A 256 8.56 -7.95 18.12
C MET A 256 9.13 -9.34 17.78
N PHE A 257 9.95 -9.90 18.66
CA PHE A 257 10.48 -11.26 18.51
C PHE A 257 9.35 -12.30 18.45
N GLU A 258 8.40 -12.26 19.39
CA GLU A 258 7.26 -13.19 19.40
C GLU A 258 6.39 -13.05 18.13
N ALA A 259 6.08 -11.84 17.72
CA ALA A 259 5.32 -11.61 16.50
C ALA A 259 6.06 -12.12 15.24
N VAL A 260 7.39 -11.90 15.16
CA VAL A 260 8.20 -12.47 14.07
C VAL A 260 8.19 -13.99 14.11
N ARG A 261 8.33 -14.60 15.29
CA ARG A 261 8.29 -16.04 15.49
C ARG A 261 6.99 -16.66 15.00
N GLU A 262 5.87 -16.01 15.27
CA GLU A 262 4.53 -16.45 14.86
C GLU A 262 4.33 -16.34 13.34
N HIS A 263 4.64 -15.19 12.77
CA HIS A 263 4.24 -14.86 11.38
C HIS A 263 5.32 -15.15 10.32
N SER A 264 6.58 -15.38 10.69
CA SER A 264 7.64 -15.63 9.71
C SER A 264 7.54 -16.98 9.01
N ARG A 265 6.87 -17.96 9.62
CA ARG A 265 6.76 -19.31 9.05
C ARG A 265 5.99 -19.38 7.75
N GLU A 266 5.02 -18.49 7.55
CA GLU A 266 4.19 -18.41 6.34
C GLU A 266 4.82 -17.54 5.24
N ALA A 267 5.72 -16.61 5.62
CA ALA A 267 6.28 -15.64 4.70
C ALA A 267 7.29 -16.26 3.72
N ASP A 268 7.18 -15.89 2.44
CA ASP A 268 8.17 -16.21 1.41
C ASP A 268 9.40 -15.31 1.52
N PHE A 269 9.15 -14.05 1.88
CA PHE A 269 10.18 -13.03 2.07
C PHE A 269 10.04 -12.39 3.43
N VAL A 270 11.16 -12.25 4.15
CA VAL A 270 11.21 -11.54 5.44
C VAL A 270 12.23 -10.42 5.37
N PHE A 271 11.76 -9.18 5.57
CA PHE A 271 12.60 -7.98 5.61
C PHE A 271 12.64 -7.43 7.04
N LYS A 272 13.76 -7.66 7.73
CA LYS A 272 13.97 -7.14 9.10
C LYS A 272 14.55 -5.73 9.02
N ALA A 273 13.66 -4.71 8.83
CA ALA A 273 14.04 -3.30 8.69
C ALA A 273 13.82 -2.45 9.95
N ALA A 274 13.20 -3.01 10.98
CA ALA A 274 13.03 -2.34 12.28
C ALA A 274 14.37 -2.12 12.99
N ALA A 275 14.47 -1.00 13.71
CA ALA A 275 15.55 -0.71 14.65
C ALA A 275 15.18 -1.29 16.02
N VAL A 276 15.53 -2.56 16.22
CA VAL A 276 15.30 -3.27 17.48
C VAL A 276 16.42 -2.93 18.45
N ALA A 277 16.08 -2.64 19.70
CA ALA A 277 17.06 -2.40 20.75
C ALA A 277 17.81 -3.69 21.09
N ASP A 278 19.14 -3.64 21.15
CA ASP A 278 19.99 -4.76 21.54
C ASP A 278 19.98 -5.01 23.06
N TYR A 279 19.52 -4.01 23.83
CA TYR A 279 19.44 -4.05 25.29
C TYR A 279 18.09 -3.51 25.77
N THR A 280 17.57 -4.11 26.82
CA THR A 280 16.36 -3.68 27.53
C THR A 280 16.66 -3.56 29.03
N PRO A 281 15.99 -2.71 29.82
CA PRO A 281 16.13 -2.71 31.27
C PRO A 281 15.94 -4.10 31.87
N ALA A 282 16.86 -4.50 32.76
CA ALA A 282 16.79 -5.82 33.39
C ALA A 282 15.48 -5.99 34.18
N GLU A 283 15.06 -4.93 34.88
CA GLU A 283 13.84 -4.85 35.68
C GLU A 283 13.19 -3.48 35.44
N PRO A 284 12.15 -3.37 34.59
CA PRO A 284 11.39 -2.16 34.45
C PRO A 284 10.69 -1.81 35.77
N ALA A 285 10.75 -0.54 36.18
CA ALA A 285 10.07 -0.09 37.39
C ALA A 285 8.54 -0.11 37.20
N ALA A 286 7.80 -0.70 38.18
CA ALA A 286 6.34 -0.73 38.15
C ALA A 286 5.70 0.66 38.30
N GLU A 287 6.40 1.60 38.94
CA GLU A 287 5.96 2.98 39.14
C GLU A 287 6.98 3.97 38.57
N LYS A 288 6.52 5.19 38.26
CA LYS A 288 7.39 6.27 37.78
C LYS A 288 8.55 6.50 38.76
N MET A 289 9.78 6.31 38.32
CA MET A 289 10.98 6.55 39.12
C MET A 289 11.06 8.03 39.53
N LYS A 290 11.07 8.29 40.83
CA LYS A 290 11.22 9.64 41.36
C LYS A 290 12.67 10.12 41.22
N LYS A 291 12.84 11.42 41.00
CA LYS A 291 14.18 12.06 40.97
C LYS A 291 14.83 11.88 42.34
N LYS A 292 16.05 11.39 42.36
CA LYS A 292 16.93 11.27 43.53
C LYS A 292 18.17 12.10 43.30
N ASP A 293 18.81 12.53 44.40
CA ASP A 293 20.11 13.20 44.30
C ASP A 293 21.17 12.20 43.89
N GLY A 294 22.02 12.60 42.93
CA GLY A 294 23.13 11.79 42.42
C GLY A 294 22.87 11.16 41.03
N ALA A 295 23.82 10.37 40.56
CA ALA A 295 23.74 9.68 39.29
C ALA A 295 22.79 8.47 39.36
N LEU A 296 22.01 8.25 38.29
CA LEU A 296 21.15 7.10 38.13
C LEU A 296 21.82 6.08 37.22
N SER A 297 22.02 4.86 37.70
CA SER A 297 22.47 3.71 36.88
C SER A 297 21.32 2.75 36.67
N ILE A 298 21.13 2.30 35.45
CA ILE A 298 20.07 1.37 35.08
C ILE A 298 20.73 0.11 34.51
N PRO A 299 20.60 -1.05 35.18
CA PRO A 299 21.11 -2.29 34.66
C PRO A 299 20.33 -2.70 33.41
N LEU A 300 21.06 -3.08 32.36
CA LEU A 300 20.48 -3.55 31.10
C LEU A 300 20.82 -5.02 30.89
N LYS A 301 19.89 -5.76 30.23
CA LYS A 301 20.11 -7.13 29.74
C LYS A 301 19.94 -7.15 28.22
N ARG A 302 20.59 -8.14 27.58
CA ARG A 302 20.45 -8.33 26.12
C ARG A 302 19.05 -8.77 25.75
N THR A 303 18.59 -8.30 24.59
CA THR A 303 17.37 -8.75 23.93
C THR A 303 17.64 -9.97 23.03
N GLU A 304 16.59 -10.64 22.58
CA GLU A 304 16.68 -11.73 21.62
C GLU A 304 17.09 -11.21 20.23
N ASP A 305 18.00 -11.93 19.58
CA ASP A 305 18.47 -11.59 18.25
C ASP A 305 17.53 -12.16 17.18
N ILE A 306 16.55 -11.34 16.78
CA ILE A 306 15.53 -11.72 15.80
C ILE A 306 16.15 -12.23 14.50
N LEU A 307 17.20 -11.57 13.99
CA LEU A 307 17.80 -11.92 12.70
C LEU A 307 18.55 -13.27 12.78
N ALA A 308 19.27 -13.52 13.87
CA ALA A 308 19.94 -14.80 14.10
C ALA A 308 18.92 -15.94 14.26
N TRP A 309 17.81 -15.66 14.98
CA TRP A 309 16.74 -16.65 15.13
C TRP A 309 16.10 -16.99 13.78
N LEU A 310 15.80 -15.99 12.93
CA LEU A 310 15.26 -16.19 11.58
C LEU A 310 16.18 -17.08 10.74
N GLY A 311 17.50 -16.79 10.72
CA GLY A 311 18.45 -17.57 9.96
C GLY A 311 18.53 -19.04 10.41
N ALA A 312 18.46 -19.29 11.74
CA ALA A 312 18.49 -20.63 12.32
C ALA A 312 17.17 -21.43 12.11
N ASN A 313 16.04 -20.75 11.92
CA ASN A 313 14.70 -21.35 11.86
C ASN A 313 14.00 -21.16 10.51
N ARG A 314 14.73 -20.76 9.47
CA ARG A 314 14.17 -20.52 8.13
C ARG A 314 13.63 -21.78 7.48
N ARG A 315 12.53 -21.65 6.72
CA ARG A 315 12.04 -22.72 5.88
C ARG A 315 12.76 -22.75 4.51
N PRO A 316 12.81 -23.91 3.83
CA PRO A 316 13.37 -23.99 2.48
C PRO A 316 12.67 -23.02 1.51
N GLY A 317 13.45 -22.32 0.69
CA GLY A 317 12.94 -21.35 -0.29
C GLY A 317 12.54 -19.99 0.27
N GLN A 318 12.63 -19.77 1.59
CA GLN A 318 12.40 -18.48 2.22
C GLN A 318 13.61 -17.56 2.03
N VAL A 319 13.37 -16.31 1.64
CA VAL A 319 14.41 -15.28 1.49
C VAL A 319 14.41 -14.36 2.71
N LEU A 320 15.55 -14.26 3.38
CA LEU A 320 15.76 -13.45 4.58
C LEU A 320 16.66 -12.24 4.27
N CYS A 321 16.17 -11.04 4.54
CA CYS A 321 16.90 -9.79 4.38
C CYS A 321 16.99 -9.03 5.71
N GLY A 322 18.21 -8.74 6.15
CA GLY A 322 18.47 -7.88 7.30
C GLY A 322 18.94 -6.50 6.88
N PHE A 323 18.83 -5.55 7.80
CA PHE A 323 19.42 -4.21 7.66
C PHE A 323 20.59 -4.06 8.62
N SER A 324 21.64 -3.38 8.17
CA SER A 324 22.73 -2.94 9.03
C SER A 324 22.93 -1.44 8.86
N MET A 325 23.33 -0.82 9.96
CA MET A 325 23.61 0.59 10.06
C MET A 325 24.93 0.71 10.77
N GLU A 326 25.97 1.01 10.02
CA GLU A 326 27.34 1.00 10.49
C GLU A 326 27.96 2.40 10.26
N THR A 327 28.85 2.77 11.13
CA THR A 327 29.62 4.03 11.04
C THR A 327 31.06 3.80 10.55
N GLU A 328 31.57 2.57 10.69
CA GLU A 328 32.94 2.18 10.28
C GLU A 328 32.91 0.77 9.68
N ASN A 329 33.82 0.51 8.72
CA ASN A 329 34.02 -0.81 8.08
C ASN A 329 32.70 -1.46 7.60
N VAL A 330 31.80 -0.64 7.01
CA VAL A 330 30.43 -1.01 6.64
C VAL A 330 30.36 -2.33 5.87
N LEU A 331 31.27 -2.54 4.90
CA LEU A 331 31.26 -3.74 4.04
C LEU A 331 31.70 -5.00 4.79
N GLU A 332 32.77 -4.91 5.57
CA GLU A 332 33.32 -6.05 6.30
C GLU A 332 32.37 -6.51 7.40
N ASN A 333 31.90 -5.56 8.23
CA ASN A 333 30.95 -5.84 9.30
C ASN A 333 29.64 -6.44 8.76
N SER A 334 29.15 -5.92 7.62
CA SER A 334 27.91 -6.43 7.02
C SER A 334 28.08 -7.81 6.37
N LYS A 335 29.22 -8.12 5.77
CA LYS A 335 29.55 -9.46 5.28
C LYS A 335 29.67 -10.48 6.41
N GLU A 336 30.31 -10.10 7.51
CA GLU A 336 30.38 -10.96 8.71
C GLU A 336 28.97 -11.19 9.28
N LYS A 337 28.16 -10.15 9.37
CA LYS A 337 26.75 -10.23 9.81
C LYS A 337 25.93 -11.17 8.93
N LEU A 338 26.08 -11.09 7.59
CA LEU A 338 25.40 -11.98 6.64
C LEU A 338 25.67 -13.45 6.98
N LYS A 339 26.96 -13.82 7.12
CA LYS A 339 27.39 -15.19 7.42
C LYS A 339 26.94 -15.64 8.82
N LYS A 340 27.18 -14.80 9.83
CA LYS A 340 26.87 -15.11 11.24
C LYS A 340 25.37 -15.28 11.48
N LYS A 341 24.53 -14.51 10.77
CA LYS A 341 23.07 -14.58 10.91
C LYS A 341 22.42 -15.59 9.97
N GLY A 342 23.13 -16.17 9.00
CA GLY A 342 22.58 -17.14 8.06
C GLY A 342 21.47 -16.59 7.17
N VAL A 343 21.58 -15.32 6.73
CA VAL A 343 20.60 -14.65 5.89
C VAL A 343 21.10 -14.49 4.46
N ASP A 344 20.19 -14.25 3.51
CA ASP A 344 20.52 -14.19 2.09
C ASP A 344 21.01 -12.82 1.64
N MET A 345 20.58 -11.76 2.32
CA MET A 345 20.94 -10.38 1.98
C MET A 345 21.02 -9.49 3.22
N ILE A 346 22.00 -8.59 3.22
CA ILE A 346 22.08 -7.45 4.13
C ILE A 346 22.00 -6.16 3.33
N CYS A 347 21.10 -5.28 3.71
CA CYS A 347 21.00 -3.91 3.23
C CYS A 347 21.78 -3.00 4.18
N ALA A 348 22.97 -2.57 3.79
CA ALA A 348 23.84 -1.73 4.60
C ALA A 348 23.62 -0.25 4.28
N ASN A 349 23.36 0.55 5.32
CA ASN A 349 23.26 2.01 5.25
C ASN A 349 24.54 2.64 5.82
N ASP A 350 25.13 3.58 5.09
CA ASP A 350 26.21 4.43 5.61
C ASP A 350 25.62 5.77 6.12
N LEU A 351 25.63 5.95 7.44
CA LEU A 351 25.10 7.17 8.08
C LEU A 351 25.92 8.44 7.79
N ARG A 352 27.15 8.30 7.30
CA ARG A 352 28.02 9.44 6.99
C ARG A 352 27.70 10.11 5.67
N GLN A 353 26.91 9.46 4.81
CA GLN A 353 26.56 10.03 3.51
C GLN A 353 25.39 11.01 3.64
N ALA A 354 25.55 12.21 3.09
CA ALA A 354 24.50 13.21 3.05
C ALA A 354 23.27 12.67 2.29
N GLY A 355 22.08 12.82 2.87
CA GLY A 355 20.83 12.30 2.29
C GLY A 355 20.55 10.83 2.61
N ALA A 356 21.42 10.14 3.35
CA ALA A 356 21.16 8.81 3.89
C ALA A 356 20.84 8.89 5.39
N GLY A 357 19.98 8.00 5.90
CA GLY A 357 19.71 7.86 7.33
C GLY A 357 18.25 7.93 7.74
N PHE A 358 18.03 8.15 9.03
CA PHE A 358 16.69 8.23 9.63
C PHE A 358 15.99 9.55 9.27
N GLY A 359 14.69 9.51 9.11
CA GLY A 359 13.86 10.72 8.95
C GLY A 359 13.80 11.33 7.55
N VAL A 360 14.82 11.16 6.70
CA VAL A 360 14.84 11.65 5.30
C VAL A 360 14.11 10.69 4.36
N ASP A 361 13.71 11.19 3.17
CA ASP A 361 12.95 10.41 2.17
C ASP A 361 13.86 9.70 1.15
N THR A 362 15.15 9.97 1.22
CA THR A 362 16.19 9.35 0.37
C THR A 362 17.03 8.35 1.17
N ASN A 363 17.78 7.50 0.45
CA ASN A 363 18.74 6.58 1.04
C ASN A 363 19.86 6.23 0.06
N VAL A 364 21.03 5.84 0.63
CA VAL A 364 22.14 5.20 -0.08
C VAL A 364 22.33 3.83 0.57
N ILE A 365 22.03 2.77 -0.19
CA ILE A 365 22.05 1.40 0.32
C ILE A 365 23.05 0.57 -0.45
N THR A 366 23.85 -0.22 0.25
CA THR A 366 24.67 -1.27 -0.35
C THR A 366 23.97 -2.61 -0.11
N LEU A 367 23.60 -3.30 -1.18
CA LEU A 367 23.07 -4.66 -1.15
C LEU A 367 24.23 -5.64 -1.09
N ILE A 368 24.28 -6.48 -0.06
CA ILE A 368 25.33 -7.45 0.19
C ILE A 368 24.71 -8.83 0.25
N THR A 369 25.16 -9.71 -0.64
CA THR A 369 24.78 -11.13 -0.68
C THR A 369 26.03 -12.01 -0.54
N ALA A 370 25.88 -13.32 -0.54
CA ALA A 370 27.03 -14.23 -0.51
C ALA A 370 27.88 -14.12 -1.79
N GLU A 371 27.30 -13.72 -2.90
CA GLU A 371 27.91 -13.76 -4.23
C GLU A 371 28.41 -12.38 -4.68
N ASP A 372 27.71 -11.30 -4.35
CA ASP A 372 28.02 -9.95 -4.83
C ASP A 372 27.77 -8.86 -3.79
N VAL A 373 28.33 -7.69 -4.10
CA VAL A 373 28.12 -6.44 -3.37
C VAL A 373 27.73 -5.38 -4.39
N ARG A 374 26.54 -4.80 -4.25
CA ARG A 374 26.04 -3.76 -5.15
C ARG A 374 25.67 -2.50 -4.37
N GLN A 375 26.39 -1.43 -4.60
CA GLN A 375 26.05 -0.10 -4.08
C GLN A 375 25.00 0.56 -4.98
N LEU A 376 23.90 1.00 -4.39
CA LEU A 376 22.87 1.79 -5.05
C LEU A 376 23.23 3.28 -4.95
N PRO A 377 22.93 4.09 -5.99
CA PRO A 377 23.09 5.54 -5.90
C PRO A 377 22.13 6.13 -4.87
N LEU A 378 22.31 7.41 -4.55
CA LEU A 378 21.32 8.16 -3.78
C LEU A 378 19.97 8.14 -4.52
N MET A 379 18.94 7.61 -3.88
CA MET A 379 17.61 7.46 -4.46
C MET A 379 16.52 7.59 -3.39
N SER A 380 15.26 7.73 -3.80
CA SER A 380 14.15 7.69 -2.86
C SER A 380 14.04 6.33 -2.16
N LYS A 381 13.49 6.29 -0.95
CA LYS A 381 13.23 5.03 -0.23
C LYS A 381 12.31 4.08 -1.01
N GLU A 382 11.40 4.62 -1.82
CA GLU A 382 10.54 3.81 -2.70
C GLU A 382 11.35 3.13 -3.83
N ALA A 383 12.27 3.86 -4.45
CA ALA A 383 13.16 3.28 -5.47
C ALA A 383 14.11 2.25 -4.86
N ALA A 384 14.68 2.54 -3.69
CA ALA A 384 15.52 1.60 -2.95
C ALA A 384 14.75 0.33 -2.54
N ALA A 385 13.50 0.46 -2.10
CA ALA A 385 12.65 -0.68 -1.77
C ALA A 385 12.42 -1.59 -2.99
N ASN A 386 12.15 -1.03 -4.17
CA ASN A 386 12.01 -1.81 -5.39
C ASN A 386 13.32 -2.52 -5.77
N ALA A 387 14.48 -1.86 -5.69
CA ALA A 387 15.78 -2.49 -5.96
C ALA A 387 16.09 -3.64 -4.98
N ILE A 388 15.69 -3.51 -3.70
CA ILE A 388 15.81 -4.58 -2.70
C ILE A 388 14.90 -5.77 -3.07
N LEU A 389 13.64 -5.51 -3.44
CA LEU A 389 12.70 -6.55 -3.87
C LEU A 389 13.16 -7.25 -5.15
N ASP A 390 13.70 -6.51 -6.14
CA ASP A 390 14.27 -7.10 -7.36
C ASP A 390 15.39 -8.08 -7.02
N ARG A 391 16.29 -7.69 -6.10
CA ARG A 391 17.37 -8.58 -5.68
C ARG A 391 16.84 -9.79 -4.90
N ALA A 392 15.85 -9.59 -4.03
CA ALA A 392 15.22 -10.69 -3.29
C ALA A 392 14.54 -11.71 -4.22
N LEU A 393 13.89 -11.27 -5.29
CA LEU A 393 13.30 -12.16 -6.32
C LEU A 393 14.37 -12.98 -7.04
N ILE A 394 15.51 -12.38 -7.38
CA ILE A 394 16.64 -13.12 -7.98
C ILE A 394 17.14 -14.21 -7.03
N LEU A 395 17.24 -13.91 -5.73
CA LEU A 395 17.66 -14.88 -4.72
C LEU A 395 16.63 -16.01 -4.53
N ALA A 396 15.33 -15.73 -4.67
CA ALA A 396 14.26 -16.73 -4.59
C ALA A 396 14.23 -17.69 -5.79
N GLY A 397 14.72 -17.26 -6.96
CA GLY A 397 14.76 -18.07 -8.18
C GLY A 397 15.94 -19.04 -8.26
N LYS A 398 16.81 -19.02 -7.25
CA LYS A 398 17.95 -19.92 -7.10
C LYS A 398 17.59 -21.09 -6.20
#